data_74b482fe4dfc9b0a71ee97c9da44cdd7
#
_entry.id   74b482fe4dfc9b0a71ee97c9da44cdd7
#
_cell.length_a   1.000
_cell.length_b   1.000
_cell.length_c   1.000
_cell.angle_alpha   90.00
_cell.angle_beta   90.00
_cell.angle_gamma   90.00
#
_symmetry.space_group_name_H-M   'P 1'
#
loop_
_entity.id
_entity.type
_entity.pdbx_description
1 polymer ?
#
loop_
_entity_poly.entity_id
_entity_poly.type
_entity_poly.pdbx_seq_one_letter_code
_entity_poly.pdbx_strand_id
1 'polypeptide(L)'
;MAWSPQQDDALAAVAAWLRRRDTQVFRLFGYAGTGKTTLARHLAEGVDGDVIFGAFTGKAASVLRAKGCPGAATLHSLIYRARESEGESPTFVLNRESPAAKAALIVIDECSMVDEELGRDLLSFGTPVLVLGDPAQLPPVKGGGFFTDAEPDVMLTEVHRQARDNPIIRMSMAVREGESLPHGTYGESRIIGKRDIDAETVMRADQVLVGLNRTRRAYNNRIRNLMGFRDAMPAAGEKLVCLRNNKQKGLLNGGTWLVKEFATSRSKKKVVTMRVQSEEDARHVVKVSVPQEFFDGREER
;
A
#
# COMPACT_ATOMS: atom_id res chain seq x y z
N MET A 1 -27.63 2.50 2.65
CA MET A 1 -26.66 3.59 2.75
C MET A 1 -27.08 4.63 1.72
N ALA A 2 -27.24 5.89 2.06
CA ALA A 2 -27.54 6.91 1.05
C ALA A 2 -26.22 7.41 0.46
N TRP A 3 -26.10 7.40 -0.85
CA TRP A 3 -24.96 7.93 -1.58
C TRP A 3 -25.07 9.46 -1.69
N SER A 4 -23.96 10.16 -1.88
CA SER A 4 -24.00 11.57 -2.26
C SER A 4 -24.37 11.70 -3.75
N PRO A 5 -24.86 12.87 -4.22
CA PRO A 5 -25.14 13.06 -5.63
C PRO A 5 -23.96 12.72 -6.54
N GLN A 6 -22.75 13.13 -6.16
CA GLN A 6 -21.53 12.85 -6.90
C GLN A 6 -21.21 11.33 -6.93
N GLN A 7 -21.53 10.61 -5.85
CA GLN A 7 -21.38 9.15 -5.80
C GLN A 7 -22.43 8.44 -6.67
N ASP A 8 -23.69 8.92 -6.68
CA ASP A 8 -24.75 8.39 -7.55
C ASP A 8 -24.40 8.58 -9.03
N ASP A 9 -23.88 9.75 -9.40
CA ASP A 9 -23.39 10.03 -10.75
C ASP A 9 -22.24 9.10 -11.14
N ALA A 10 -21.30 8.87 -10.22
CA ALA A 10 -20.19 7.93 -10.44
C ALA A 10 -20.68 6.48 -10.65
N LEU A 11 -21.63 6.03 -9.86
CA LEU A 11 -22.26 4.70 -10.00
C LEU A 11 -22.92 4.56 -11.37
N ALA A 12 -23.69 5.58 -11.80
CA ALA A 12 -24.35 5.61 -13.09
C ALA A 12 -23.34 5.59 -14.26
N ALA A 13 -22.25 6.37 -14.15
CA ALA A 13 -21.21 6.45 -15.17
C ALA A 13 -20.47 5.11 -15.34
N VAL A 14 -20.05 4.45 -14.24
CA VAL A 14 -19.39 3.15 -14.30
C VAL A 14 -20.35 2.09 -14.84
N ALA A 15 -21.62 2.06 -14.41
CA ALA A 15 -22.62 1.13 -14.94
C ALA A 15 -22.86 1.32 -16.44
N ALA A 16 -22.86 2.56 -16.92
CA ALA A 16 -22.96 2.86 -18.34
C ALA A 16 -21.73 2.37 -19.12
N TRP A 17 -20.52 2.61 -18.61
CA TRP A 17 -19.29 2.10 -19.21
C TRP A 17 -19.26 0.57 -19.29
N LEU A 18 -19.62 -0.13 -18.21
CA LEU A 18 -19.67 -1.61 -18.21
C LEU A 18 -20.64 -2.18 -19.25
N ARG A 19 -21.73 -1.44 -19.58
CA ARG A 19 -22.66 -1.83 -20.67
C ARG A 19 -22.10 -1.55 -22.06
N ARG A 20 -21.45 -0.40 -22.25
CA ARG A 20 -20.93 0.01 -23.57
C ARG A 20 -19.67 -0.74 -23.95
N ARG A 21 -18.75 -0.93 -22.98
CA ARG A 21 -17.43 -1.56 -23.17
C ARG A 21 -16.63 -0.91 -24.30
N ASP A 22 -16.77 0.39 -24.47
CA ASP A 22 -16.12 1.19 -25.50
C ASP A 22 -14.64 1.47 -25.19
N THR A 23 -14.26 1.41 -23.91
CA THR A 23 -12.88 1.50 -23.44
C THR A 23 -12.59 0.38 -22.46
N GLN A 24 -11.34 -0.08 -22.42
CA GLN A 24 -10.93 -1.15 -21.49
C GLN A 24 -10.77 -0.63 -20.07
N VAL A 25 -10.43 0.64 -19.87
CA VAL A 25 -10.13 1.24 -18.55
C VAL A 25 -11.16 2.31 -18.23
N PHE A 26 -11.66 2.29 -17.00
CA PHE A 26 -12.43 3.39 -16.42
C PHE A 26 -11.71 3.92 -15.17
N ARG A 27 -11.47 5.23 -15.12
CA ARG A 27 -10.73 5.91 -14.04
C ARG A 27 -11.69 6.61 -13.10
N LEU A 28 -11.99 5.97 -11.98
CA LEU A 28 -12.76 6.55 -10.88
C LEU A 28 -11.79 7.08 -9.82
N PHE A 29 -11.37 8.32 -9.98
CA PHE A 29 -10.45 8.96 -9.05
C PHE A 29 -11.19 9.78 -8.00
N GLY A 30 -10.48 10.17 -6.97
CA GLY A 30 -11.06 11.02 -5.93
C GLY A 30 -10.15 11.19 -4.73
N TYR A 31 -10.47 12.15 -3.91
CA TYR A 31 -9.75 12.49 -2.71
C TYR A 31 -9.84 11.39 -1.64
N ALA A 32 -8.97 11.45 -0.64
CA ALA A 32 -9.09 10.58 0.53
C ALA A 32 -10.44 10.80 1.21
N GLY A 33 -11.10 9.71 1.62
CA GLY A 33 -12.40 9.79 2.31
C GLY A 33 -13.63 10.03 1.42
N THR A 34 -13.50 9.99 0.09
CA THR A 34 -14.65 10.13 -0.84
C THR A 34 -15.41 8.82 -1.08
N GLY A 35 -14.97 7.71 -0.48
CA GLY A 35 -15.69 6.43 -0.54
C GLY A 35 -15.41 5.57 -1.78
N LYS A 36 -14.35 5.83 -2.56
CA LYS A 36 -13.99 5.08 -3.79
C LYS A 36 -14.09 3.56 -3.64
N THR A 37 -13.42 3.01 -2.64
CA THR A 37 -13.39 1.54 -2.40
C THR A 37 -14.79 0.99 -2.08
N THR A 38 -15.60 1.75 -1.33
CA THR A 38 -16.98 1.36 -0.98
C THR A 38 -17.87 1.36 -2.23
N LEU A 39 -17.73 2.37 -3.09
CA LEU A 39 -18.42 2.43 -4.37
C LEU A 39 -18.04 1.25 -5.28
N ALA A 40 -16.74 0.98 -5.42
CA ALA A 40 -16.26 -0.11 -6.27
C ALA A 40 -16.75 -1.49 -5.79
N ARG A 41 -16.80 -1.70 -4.47
CA ARG A 41 -17.41 -2.91 -3.91
C ARG A 41 -18.88 -3.03 -4.26
N HIS A 42 -19.65 -1.95 -4.09
CA HIS A 42 -21.08 -1.95 -4.43
C HIS A 42 -21.31 -2.18 -5.94
N LEU A 43 -20.50 -1.57 -6.79
CA LEU A 43 -20.54 -1.82 -8.25
C LEU A 43 -20.25 -3.28 -8.58
N ALA A 44 -19.27 -3.88 -7.89
CA ALA A 44 -18.90 -5.27 -8.10
C ALA A 44 -20.04 -6.27 -7.77
N GLU A 45 -20.89 -5.94 -6.78
CA GLU A 45 -22.06 -6.74 -6.41
C GLU A 45 -23.09 -6.83 -7.54
N GLY A 46 -23.11 -5.86 -8.45
CA GLY A 46 -24.01 -5.79 -9.61
C GLY A 46 -23.44 -6.32 -10.93
N VAL A 47 -22.18 -6.79 -10.94
CA VAL A 47 -21.53 -7.32 -12.16
C VAL A 47 -21.86 -8.79 -12.32
N ASP A 48 -22.35 -9.17 -13.50
CA ASP A 48 -22.54 -10.58 -13.85
C ASP A 48 -21.19 -11.22 -14.21
N GLY A 49 -20.74 -12.16 -13.39
CA GLY A 49 -19.46 -12.86 -13.51
C GLY A 49 -18.45 -12.51 -12.41
N ASP A 50 -17.25 -13.06 -12.55
CA ASP A 50 -16.19 -12.91 -11.55
C ASP A 50 -15.62 -11.50 -11.54
N VAL A 51 -15.57 -10.88 -10.37
CA VAL A 51 -14.88 -9.62 -10.14
C VAL A 51 -13.61 -9.85 -9.31
N ILE A 52 -12.49 -9.40 -9.83
CA ILE A 52 -11.19 -9.51 -9.17
C ILE A 52 -10.77 -8.17 -8.59
N PHE A 53 -10.37 -8.18 -7.33
CA PHE A 53 -9.82 -7.00 -6.66
C PHE A 53 -8.31 -7.10 -6.56
N GLY A 54 -7.62 -6.05 -7.00
CA GLY A 54 -6.18 -5.93 -6.98
C GLY A 54 -5.69 -4.67 -6.29
N ALA A 55 -4.49 -4.74 -5.72
CA ALA A 55 -3.77 -3.58 -5.21
C ALA A 55 -2.27 -3.73 -5.49
N PHE A 56 -1.53 -2.61 -5.46
CA PHE A 56 -0.09 -2.66 -5.71
C PHE A 56 0.67 -3.37 -4.59
N THR A 57 0.29 -3.16 -3.32
CA THR A 57 0.99 -3.74 -2.16
C THR A 57 0.16 -4.80 -1.43
N GLY A 58 0.84 -5.72 -0.72
CA GLY A 58 0.19 -6.73 0.12
C GLY A 58 -0.66 -6.11 1.24
N LYS A 59 -0.21 -4.99 1.81
CA LYS A 59 -0.94 -4.24 2.83
C LYS A 59 -2.24 -3.66 2.26
N ALA A 60 -2.19 -3.01 1.10
CA ALA A 60 -3.39 -2.47 0.45
C ALA A 60 -4.39 -3.59 0.09
N ALA A 61 -3.90 -4.73 -0.41
CA ALA A 61 -4.74 -5.90 -0.65
C ALA A 61 -5.39 -6.45 0.64
N SER A 62 -4.67 -6.42 1.77
CA SER A 62 -5.23 -6.81 3.07
C SER A 62 -6.33 -5.85 3.53
N VAL A 63 -6.13 -4.55 3.35
CA VAL A 63 -7.15 -3.52 3.64
C VAL A 63 -8.40 -3.70 2.77
N LEU A 64 -8.24 -4.02 1.49
CA LEU A 64 -9.37 -4.34 0.60
C LEU A 64 -10.18 -5.53 1.12
N ARG A 65 -9.51 -6.62 1.53
CA ARG A 65 -10.20 -7.78 2.13
C ARG A 65 -10.97 -7.40 3.40
N ALA A 66 -10.36 -6.62 4.27
CA ALA A 66 -11.02 -6.13 5.50
C ALA A 66 -12.24 -5.24 5.20
N LYS A 67 -12.23 -4.54 4.08
CA LYS A 67 -13.36 -3.72 3.59
C LYS A 67 -14.42 -4.50 2.83
N GLY A 68 -14.34 -5.84 2.79
CA GLY A 68 -15.34 -6.69 2.17
C GLY A 68 -15.13 -6.94 0.67
N CYS A 69 -13.87 -6.86 0.18
CA CYS A 69 -13.48 -7.28 -1.16
C CYS A 69 -12.79 -8.66 -1.08
N PRO A 70 -13.53 -9.78 -1.09
CA PRO A 70 -12.97 -11.10 -0.87
C PRO A 70 -11.98 -11.44 -1.98
N GLY A 71 -10.93 -12.19 -1.64
CA GLY A 71 -9.92 -12.61 -2.63
C GLY A 71 -8.99 -11.51 -3.12
N ALA A 72 -9.10 -10.26 -2.63
CA ALA A 72 -8.22 -9.19 -3.04
C ALA A 72 -6.74 -9.57 -2.84
N ALA A 73 -5.92 -9.33 -3.86
CA ALA A 73 -4.52 -9.76 -3.91
C ALA A 73 -3.62 -8.67 -4.51
N THR A 74 -2.31 -8.87 -4.48
CA THR A 74 -1.41 -7.94 -5.17
C THR A 74 -1.48 -8.16 -6.67
N LEU A 75 -1.38 -7.07 -7.46
CA LEU A 75 -1.38 -7.15 -8.92
C LEU A 75 -0.34 -8.16 -9.44
N HIS A 76 0.88 -8.12 -8.91
CA HIS A 76 1.90 -9.11 -9.25
C HIS A 76 1.46 -10.55 -9.04
N SER A 77 0.79 -10.84 -7.93
CA SER A 77 0.32 -12.21 -7.65
C SER A 77 -0.91 -12.61 -8.46
N LEU A 78 -1.64 -11.64 -9.00
CA LEU A 78 -2.77 -11.88 -9.89
C LEU A 78 -2.32 -12.25 -11.30
N ILE A 79 -1.33 -11.54 -11.84
CA ILE A 79 -1.00 -11.65 -13.27
C ILE A 79 0.30 -12.38 -13.57
N TYR A 80 1.20 -12.57 -12.57
CA TYR A 80 2.46 -13.29 -12.78
C TYR A 80 2.50 -14.62 -12.04
N ARG A 81 3.29 -15.54 -12.57
CA ARG A 81 3.71 -16.78 -11.91
C ARG A 81 5.21 -16.85 -11.80
N ALA A 82 5.71 -17.43 -10.71
CA ALA A 82 7.13 -17.73 -10.60
C ALA A 82 7.52 -18.80 -11.63
N ARG A 83 8.60 -18.56 -12.36
CA ARG A 83 9.29 -19.56 -13.16
C ARG A 83 10.47 -20.10 -12.34
N GLU A 84 10.47 -21.38 -12.06
CA GLU A 84 11.61 -22.02 -11.41
C GLU A 84 12.81 -21.98 -12.36
N SER A 85 13.91 -21.37 -11.90
CA SER A 85 15.20 -21.41 -12.53
C SER A 85 16.19 -22.10 -11.59
N GLU A 86 16.91 -23.09 -12.09
CA GLU A 86 17.94 -23.77 -11.28
C GLU A 86 19.03 -22.76 -10.89
N GLY A 87 19.10 -22.43 -9.60
CA GLY A 87 20.20 -21.69 -8.98
C GLY A 87 20.15 -20.15 -9.03
N GLU A 88 19.15 -19.52 -9.64
CA GLU A 88 18.97 -18.07 -9.68
C GLU A 88 17.72 -17.62 -8.92
N SER A 89 17.63 -16.31 -8.61
CA SER A 89 16.41 -15.73 -8.06
C SER A 89 15.22 -16.03 -8.99
N PRO A 90 14.03 -16.42 -8.46
CA PRO A 90 12.90 -16.80 -9.28
C PRO A 90 12.52 -15.62 -10.21
N THR A 91 12.47 -15.90 -11.51
CA THR A 91 11.96 -14.96 -12.51
C THR A 91 10.44 -15.03 -12.53
N PHE A 92 9.79 -13.88 -12.73
CA PHE A 92 8.34 -13.81 -12.85
C PHE A 92 7.95 -13.69 -14.32
N VAL A 93 6.99 -14.48 -14.75
CA VAL A 93 6.46 -14.45 -16.12
C VAL A 93 4.97 -14.25 -16.09
N LEU A 94 4.44 -13.55 -17.10
CA LEU A 94 3.01 -13.30 -17.24
C LEU A 94 2.24 -14.63 -17.30
N ASN A 95 1.25 -14.78 -16.43
CA ASN A 95 0.39 -15.97 -16.37
C ASN A 95 -0.85 -15.77 -17.23
N ARG A 96 -0.81 -16.18 -18.48
CA ARG A 96 -1.94 -16.08 -19.40
C ARG A 96 -3.20 -16.87 -18.96
N GLU A 97 -3.05 -17.83 -18.05
CA GLU A 97 -4.14 -18.62 -17.48
C GLU A 97 -4.64 -18.04 -16.14
N SER A 98 -4.16 -16.85 -15.78
CA SER A 98 -4.62 -16.15 -14.58
C SER A 98 -6.14 -15.97 -14.58
N PRO A 99 -6.79 -16.00 -13.40
CA PRO A 99 -8.19 -15.58 -13.27
C PRO A 99 -8.50 -14.23 -13.90
N ALA A 100 -7.50 -13.33 -13.98
CA ALA A 100 -7.64 -12.04 -14.66
C ALA A 100 -8.08 -12.15 -16.13
N ALA A 101 -7.70 -13.23 -16.82
CA ALA A 101 -8.08 -13.45 -18.23
C ALA A 101 -9.56 -13.83 -18.41
N LYS A 102 -10.23 -14.28 -17.35
CA LYS A 102 -11.62 -14.77 -17.39
C LYS A 102 -12.59 -13.93 -16.59
N ALA A 103 -12.08 -12.95 -15.85
CA ALA A 103 -12.90 -12.07 -15.03
C ALA A 103 -13.80 -11.18 -15.88
N ALA A 104 -14.98 -10.87 -15.36
CA ALA A 104 -15.89 -9.89 -15.95
C ALA A 104 -15.42 -8.46 -15.71
N LEU A 105 -14.70 -8.24 -14.60
CA LEU A 105 -14.14 -6.94 -14.20
C LEU A 105 -12.92 -7.15 -13.30
N ILE A 106 -11.90 -6.33 -13.51
CA ILE A 106 -10.78 -6.16 -12.55
C ILE A 106 -10.93 -4.78 -11.90
N VAL A 107 -10.93 -4.73 -10.58
CA VAL A 107 -10.93 -3.49 -9.79
C VAL A 107 -9.57 -3.32 -9.16
N ILE A 108 -8.91 -2.19 -9.42
CA ILE A 108 -7.61 -1.87 -8.84
C ILE A 108 -7.75 -0.69 -7.89
N ASP A 109 -7.37 -0.87 -6.65
CA ASP A 109 -7.28 0.23 -5.68
C ASP A 109 -5.82 0.69 -5.52
N GLU A 110 -5.64 1.97 -5.16
CA GLU A 110 -4.33 2.63 -5.03
C GLU A 110 -3.48 2.51 -6.32
N CYS A 111 -4.07 2.85 -7.47
CA CYS A 111 -3.46 2.66 -8.79
C CYS A 111 -2.29 3.61 -9.08
N SER A 112 -2.03 4.63 -8.26
CA SER A 112 -0.98 5.64 -8.48
C SER A 112 0.43 5.04 -8.56
N MET A 113 0.66 3.89 -7.94
CA MET A 113 1.96 3.21 -7.90
C MET A 113 2.15 2.17 -9.03
N VAL A 114 1.19 2.01 -9.92
CA VAL A 114 1.30 1.06 -11.05
C VAL A 114 2.16 1.69 -12.12
N ASP A 115 3.29 1.06 -12.43
CA ASP A 115 4.18 1.49 -13.51
C ASP A 115 3.71 1.01 -14.88
N GLU A 116 4.42 1.43 -15.93
CA GLU A 116 4.05 1.16 -17.32
C GLU A 116 4.09 -0.35 -17.66
N GLU A 117 5.08 -1.09 -17.17
CA GLU A 117 5.24 -2.52 -17.44
C GLU A 117 4.06 -3.31 -16.84
N LEU A 118 3.80 -3.12 -15.56
CA LEU A 118 2.71 -3.79 -14.85
C LEU A 118 1.34 -3.41 -15.44
N GLY A 119 1.16 -2.14 -15.79
CA GLY A 119 -0.08 -1.66 -16.40
C GLY A 119 -0.34 -2.27 -17.78
N ARG A 120 0.66 -2.32 -18.66
CA ARG A 120 0.56 -2.95 -19.98
C ARG A 120 0.29 -4.46 -19.88
N ASP A 121 1.00 -5.14 -18.99
CA ASP A 121 0.80 -6.56 -18.76
C ASP A 121 -0.62 -6.87 -18.28
N LEU A 122 -1.14 -6.06 -17.36
CA LEU A 122 -2.51 -6.18 -16.90
C LEU A 122 -3.52 -5.95 -18.03
N LEU A 123 -3.36 -4.90 -18.84
CA LEU A 123 -4.28 -4.61 -19.94
C LEU A 123 -4.20 -5.65 -21.06
N SER A 124 -3.09 -6.40 -21.18
CA SER A 124 -2.92 -7.45 -22.17
C SER A 124 -3.90 -8.63 -22.03
N PHE A 125 -4.61 -8.72 -20.90
CA PHE A 125 -5.67 -9.71 -20.69
C PHE A 125 -6.97 -9.35 -21.43
N GLY A 126 -7.16 -8.10 -21.85
CA GLY A 126 -8.38 -7.65 -22.52
C GLY A 126 -9.59 -7.47 -21.60
N THR A 127 -9.48 -7.82 -20.33
CA THR A 127 -10.54 -7.68 -19.32
C THR A 127 -10.77 -6.21 -19.00
N PRO A 128 -12.03 -5.75 -18.82
CA PRO A 128 -12.34 -4.42 -18.34
C PRO A 128 -11.69 -4.13 -16.98
N VAL A 129 -11.12 -2.94 -16.80
CA VAL A 129 -10.40 -2.54 -15.60
C VAL A 129 -10.97 -1.24 -15.04
N LEU A 130 -11.52 -1.30 -13.83
CA LEU A 130 -11.92 -0.15 -13.04
C LEU A 130 -10.75 0.23 -12.12
N VAL A 131 -10.15 1.38 -12.34
CA VAL A 131 -9.05 1.86 -11.51
C VAL A 131 -9.51 2.93 -10.54
N LEU A 132 -9.16 2.75 -9.28
CA LEU A 132 -9.42 3.68 -8.19
C LEU A 132 -8.08 4.27 -7.75
N GLY A 133 -8.06 5.57 -7.56
CA GLY A 133 -6.83 6.24 -7.16
C GLY A 133 -7.04 7.71 -6.84
N ASP A 134 -5.93 8.34 -6.63
CA ASP A 134 -5.84 9.77 -6.41
C ASP A 134 -4.62 10.28 -7.19
N PRO A 135 -4.83 11.11 -8.23
CA PRO A 135 -3.74 11.57 -9.09
C PRO A 135 -2.72 12.46 -8.36
N ALA A 136 -3.05 12.99 -7.17
CA ALA A 136 -2.12 13.76 -6.36
C ALA A 136 -1.31 12.90 -5.38
N GLN A 137 -1.53 11.58 -5.32
CA GLN A 137 -0.67 10.68 -4.57
C GLN A 137 0.66 10.43 -5.30
N LEU A 138 1.65 9.94 -4.54
CA LEU A 138 2.98 9.68 -5.09
C LEU A 138 2.94 8.64 -6.22
N PRO A 139 3.59 8.95 -7.36
CA PRO A 139 3.74 8.00 -8.46
C PRO A 139 4.76 6.90 -8.10
N PRO A 140 4.94 5.88 -8.97
CA PRO A 140 6.00 4.89 -8.81
C PRO A 140 7.38 5.56 -8.74
N VAL A 141 8.35 4.84 -8.14
CA VAL A 141 9.74 5.35 -8.01
C VAL A 141 10.41 5.58 -9.36
N LYS A 142 9.98 4.85 -10.40
CA LYS A 142 10.47 4.98 -11.78
C LYS A 142 9.29 5.26 -12.71
N GLY A 143 9.40 6.30 -13.50
CA GLY A 143 8.37 6.70 -14.46
C GLY A 143 7.17 7.42 -13.84
N GLY A 144 6.13 7.65 -14.63
CA GLY A 144 4.83 8.17 -14.19
C GLY A 144 3.89 7.05 -13.75
N GLY A 145 2.77 7.39 -13.15
CA GLY A 145 1.73 6.43 -12.82
C GLY A 145 0.92 6.06 -14.04
N PHE A 146 1.03 4.83 -14.52
CA PHE A 146 0.43 4.38 -15.78
C PHE A 146 -1.06 4.74 -15.93
N PHE A 147 -1.81 4.64 -14.84
CA PHE A 147 -3.24 4.96 -14.86
C PHE A 147 -3.53 6.42 -14.51
N THR A 148 -2.62 7.12 -13.82
CA THR A 148 -2.82 8.50 -13.35
C THR A 148 -2.33 9.55 -14.32
N ASP A 149 -1.63 9.15 -15.39
CA ASP A 149 -1.17 10.08 -16.44
C ASP A 149 -2.30 10.55 -17.38
N ALA A 150 -3.46 9.89 -17.33
CA ALA A 150 -4.63 10.27 -18.11
C ALA A 150 -5.71 10.89 -17.22
N GLU A 151 -6.53 11.76 -17.82
CA GLU A 151 -7.67 12.39 -17.14
C GLU A 151 -8.64 11.34 -16.57
N PRO A 152 -9.22 11.60 -15.40
CA PRO A 152 -10.24 10.72 -14.82
C PRO A 152 -11.54 10.75 -15.64
N ASP A 153 -12.20 9.59 -15.76
CA ASP A 153 -13.57 9.54 -16.28
C ASP A 153 -14.56 10.13 -15.26
N VAL A 154 -14.27 9.94 -13.97
CA VAL A 154 -14.99 10.56 -12.85
C VAL A 154 -14.00 10.95 -11.76
N MET A 155 -14.13 12.17 -11.23
CA MET A 155 -13.35 12.68 -10.10
C MET A 155 -14.26 12.97 -8.91
N LEU A 156 -14.11 12.21 -7.82
CA LEU A 156 -14.83 12.41 -6.56
C LEU A 156 -14.08 13.45 -5.69
N THR A 157 -14.68 14.61 -5.53
CA THR A 157 -14.11 15.71 -4.72
C THR A 157 -14.86 15.93 -3.42
N GLU A 158 -16.09 15.42 -3.30
CA GLU A 158 -16.89 15.56 -2.09
C GLU A 158 -16.39 14.63 -0.98
N VAL A 159 -15.68 15.21 -0.04
CA VAL A 159 -15.30 14.54 1.21
C VAL A 159 -16.52 14.46 2.13
N HIS A 160 -16.77 13.29 2.71
CA HIS A 160 -17.88 13.11 3.65
C HIS A 160 -17.84 14.16 4.78
N ARG A 161 -19.01 14.65 5.21
CA ARG A 161 -19.13 15.75 6.20
C ARG A 161 -18.27 15.53 7.45
N GLN A 162 -18.24 14.32 8.00
CA GLN A 162 -17.41 13.97 9.16
C GLN A 162 -15.91 14.11 8.89
N ALA A 163 -15.47 13.99 7.64
CA ALA A 163 -14.07 14.15 7.28
C ALA A 163 -13.71 15.63 7.01
N ARG A 164 -14.65 16.47 6.58
CA ARG A 164 -14.40 17.92 6.32
C ARG A 164 -13.95 18.68 7.56
N ASP A 165 -14.46 18.29 8.72
CA ASP A 165 -14.10 18.93 9.99
C ASP A 165 -12.76 18.43 10.56
N ASN A 166 -12.21 17.38 9.98
CA ASN A 166 -10.92 16.83 10.41
C ASN A 166 -9.77 17.74 9.94
N PRO A 167 -8.96 18.28 10.87
CA PRO A 167 -7.84 19.16 10.52
C PRO A 167 -6.82 18.52 9.57
N ILE A 168 -6.59 17.21 9.66
CA ILE A 168 -5.67 16.48 8.79
C ILE A 168 -6.18 16.52 7.34
N ILE A 169 -7.48 16.31 7.14
CA ILE A 169 -8.06 16.36 5.79
C ILE A 169 -7.97 17.77 5.22
N ARG A 170 -8.25 18.82 6.02
CA ARG A 170 -8.07 20.21 5.57
C ARG A 170 -6.62 20.51 5.18
N MET A 171 -5.66 20.11 6.01
CA MET A 171 -4.25 20.27 5.69
C MET A 171 -3.84 19.51 4.41
N SER A 172 -4.35 18.29 4.21
CA SER A 172 -4.07 17.51 3.00
C SER A 172 -4.64 18.17 1.74
N MET A 173 -5.81 18.82 1.85
CA MET A 173 -6.41 19.57 0.74
C MET A 173 -5.59 20.83 0.43
N ALA A 174 -5.18 21.60 1.42
CA ALA A 174 -4.32 22.76 1.23
C ALA A 174 -3.01 22.41 0.53
N VAL A 175 -2.34 21.30 0.96
CA VAL A 175 -1.12 20.81 0.29
C VAL A 175 -1.40 20.41 -1.16
N ARG A 176 -2.53 19.77 -1.44
CA ARG A 176 -2.95 19.41 -2.80
C ARG A 176 -3.14 20.62 -3.71
N GLU A 177 -3.68 21.69 -3.18
CA GLU A 177 -3.90 22.96 -3.87
C GLU A 177 -2.62 23.80 -3.99
N GLY A 178 -1.49 23.28 -3.50
CA GLY A 178 -0.20 23.96 -3.54
C GLY A 178 -0.04 25.05 -2.48
N GLU A 179 -0.93 25.09 -1.49
CA GLU A 179 -0.86 26.05 -0.39
C GLU A 179 0.25 25.67 0.61
N SER A 180 0.90 26.65 1.16
CA SER A 180 1.83 26.46 2.28
C SER A 180 1.05 26.30 3.58
N LEU A 181 1.49 25.36 4.42
CA LEU A 181 0.92 25.20 5.75
C LEU A 181 1.77 26.00 6.78
N PRO A 182 1.26 27.07 7.36
CA PRO A 182 1.96 27.82 8.40
C PRO A 182 2.28 26.97 9.63
N HIS A 183 3.35 27.29 10.32
CA HIS A 183 3.63 26.70 11.64
C HIS A 183 2.49 27.02 12.60
N GLY A 184 2.02 26.02 13.34
CA GLY A 184 0.90 26.17 14.26
C GLY A 184 0.26 24.87 14.67
N THR A 185 -0.83 24.97 15.43
CA THR A 185 -1.63 23.83 15.90
C THR A 185 -2.95 23.76 15.12
N TYR A 186 -3.27 22.58 14.65
CA TYR A 186 -4.45 22.27 13.83
C TYR A 186 -5.21 21.10 14.47
N GLY A 187 -6.04 21.37 15.47
CA GLY A 187 -6.64 20.35 16.32
C GLY A 187 -5.56 19.62 17.13
N GLU A 188 -5.47 18.30 16.98
CA GLU A 188 -4.43 17.49 17.63
C GLU A 188 -3.10 17.45 16.82
N SER A 189 -3.11 18.01 15.62
CA SER A 189 -1.93 18.03 14.74
C SER A 189 -1.13 19.32 14.91
N ARG A 190 0.19 19.26 14.69
CA ARG A 190 1.07 20.41 14.75
C ARG A 190 2.00 20.45 13.55
N ILE A 191 2.22 21.65 13.01
CA ILE A 191 3.24 21.95 12.02
C ILE A 191 4.32 22.75 12.69
N ILE A 192 5.52 22.20 12.75
CA ILE A 192 6.67 22.80 13.45
C ILE A 192 7.90 22.85 12.54
N GLY A 193 8.81 23.73 12.86
CA GLY A 193 10.09 23.81 12.19
C GLY A 193 10.96 22.57 12.47
N LYS A 194 11.82 22.21 11.51
CA LYS A 194 12.74 21.06 11.67
C LYS A 194 13.60 21.14 12.93
N ARG A 195 13.94 22.35 13.39
CA ARG A 195 14.76 22.59 14.59
C ARG A 195 13.99 22.38 15.89
N ASP A 196 12.66 22.41 15.82
CA ASP A 196 11.76 22.30 16.97
C ASP A 196 11.31 20.86 17.21
N ILE A 197 11.81 19.91 16.41
CA ILE A 197 11.53 18.48 16.58
C ILE A 197 12.35 17.99 17.78
N ASP A 198 11.67 17.65 18.86
CA ASP A 198 12.28 17.08 20.07
C ASP A 198 12.28 15.54 20.05
N ALA A 199 13.18 14.96 20.84
CA ALA A 199 13.34 13.52 20.91
C ALA A 199 12.13 12.82 21.60
N GLU A 200 11.48 13.48 22.57
CA GLU A 200 10.34 12.92 23.30
C GLU A 200 9.15 12.76 22.36
N THR A 201 8.82 13.78 21.59
CA THR A 201 7.75 13.73 20.58
C THR A 201 8.00 12.60 19.57
N VAL A 202 9.24 12.45 19.08
CA VAL A 202 9.60 11.38 18.13
C VAL A 202 9.44 10.00 18.77
N MET A 203 9.86 9.84 20.02
CA MET A 203 9.77 8.55 20.74
C MET A 203 8.33 8.15 21.09
N ARG A 204 7.41 9.09 21.20
CA ARG A 204 5.98 8.84 21.47
C ARG A 204 5.18 8.52 20.20
N ALA A 205 5.74 8.78 19.02
CA ALA A 205 5.05 8.53 17.76
C ALA A 205 4.97 7.02 17.47
N ASP A 206 3.81 6.54 17.04
CA ASP A 206 3.63 5.16 16.57
C ASP A 206 4.47 4.88 15.33
N GLN A 207 4.63 5.89 14.46
CA GLN A 207 5.39 5.80 13.22
C GLN A 207 6.02 7.14 12.84
N VAL A 208 7.27 7.11 12.36
CA VAL A 208 7.98 8.27 11.82
C VAL A 208 8.09 8.10 10.30
N LEU A 209 7.51 9.02 9.54
CA LEU A 209 7.56 9.02 8.08
C LEU A 209 8.57 10.05 7.59
N VAL A 210 9.38 9.68 6.62
CA VAL A 210 10.42 10.54 6.02
C VAL A 210 10.51 10.32 4.51
N GLY A 211 10.93 11.33 3.77
CA GLY A 211 11.00 11.26 2.31
C GLY A 211 12.27 10.59 1.76
N LEU A 212 13.32 10.37 2.55
CA LEU A 212 14.60 9.84 2.06
C LEU A 212 15.10 8.69 2.93
N ASN A 213 15.63 7.65 2.29
CA ASN A 213 16.21 6.49 2.98
C ASN A 213 17.36 6.88 3.93
N ARG A 214 18.24 7.81 3.54
CA ARG A 214 19.30 8.30 4.43
C ARG A 214 18.74 8.93 5.73
N THR A 215 17.63 9.66 5.63
CA THR A 215 16.95 10.25 6.79
C THR A 215 16.30 9.16 7.64
N ARG A 216 15.67 8.18 7.03
CA ARG A 216 15.09 7.01 7.72
C ARG A 216 16.15 6.27 8.53
N ARG A 217 17.34 6.01 7.95
CA ARG A 217 18.45 5.36 8.66
C ARG A 217 18.95 6.21 9.83
N ALA A 218 19.08 7.51 9.63
CA ALA A 218 19.52 8.42 10.70
C ALA A 218 18.53 8.43 11.87
N TYR A 219 17.21 8.50 11.59
CA TYR A 219 16.18 8.42 12.63
C TYR A 219 16.17 7.05 13.33
N ASN A 220 16.23 5.95 12.58
CA ASN A 220 16.26 4.61 13.15
C ASN A 220 17.46 4.45 14.11
N ASN A 221 18.66 4.83 13.68
CA ASN A 221 19.85 4.76 14.52
C ASN A 221 19.71 5.64 15.77
N ARG A 222 19.19 6.85 15.63
CA ARG A 222 19.00 7.77 16.77
C ARG A 222 17.97 7.21 17.76
N ILE A 223 16.82 6.73 17.27
CA ILE A 223 15.76 6.14 18.10
C ILE A 223 16.31 4.90 18.83
N ARG A 224 16.98 4.00 18.10
CA ARG A 224 17.61 2.82 18.70
C ARG A 224 18.61 3.16 19.82
N ASN A 225 19.45 4.18 19.59
CA ASN A 225 20.38 4.66 20.60
C ASN A 225 19.66 5.23 21.84
N LEU A 226 18.56 5.98 21.65
CA LEU A 226 17.74 6.50 22.74
C LEU A 226 17.04 5.39 23.52
N MET A 227 16.68 4.29 22.86
CA MET A 227 16.13 3.07 23.48
C MET A 227 17.21 2.18 24.15
N GLY A 228 18.49 2.56 24.05
CA GLY A 228 19.61 1.80 24.61
C GLY A 228 20.13 0.65 23.74
N PHE A 229 19.61 0.48 22.52
CA PHE A 229 20.09 -0.52 21.57
C PHE A 229 21.36 -0.01 20.85
N ARG A 230 22.48 -0.68 21.09
CA ARG A 230 23.80 -0.26 20.55
C ARG A 230 24.31 -1.19 19.45
N ASP A 231 23.74 -2.39 19.32
CA ASP A 231 24.10 -3.36 18.30
C ASP A 231 23.37 -3.05 16.98
N ALA A 232 23.98 -3.38 15.83
CA ALA A 232 23.31 -3.33 14.54
C ALA A 232 22.15 -4.32 14.42
N MET A 233 22.23 -5.46 15.17
CA MET A 233 21.19 -6.47 15.16
C MET A 233 19.93 -6.00 15.88
N PRO A 234 18.75 -6.42 15.41
CA PRO A 234 17.50 -6.09 16.09
C PRO A 234 17.48 -6.66 17.51
N ALA A 235 16.75 -6.04 18.40
CA ALA A 235 16.55 -6.49 19.78
C ALA A 235 15.10 -6.90 20.03
N ALA A 236 14.86 -7.69 21.08
CA ALA A 236 13.49 -8.01 21.49
C ALA A 236 12.71 -6.73 21.82
N GLY A 237 11.48 -6.63 21.35
CA GLY A 237 10.64 -5.45 21.48
C GLY A 237 10.78 -4.43 20.34
N GLU A 238 11.76 -4.57 19.44
CA GLU A 238 11.87 -3.69 18.27
C GLU A 238 10.82 -4.02 17.20
N LYS A 239 10.37 -2.98 16.53
CA LYS A 239 9.46 -3.05 15.39
C LYS A 239 10.25 -3.20 14.09
N LEU A 240 9.90 -4.19 13.29
CA LEU A 240 10.46 -4.46 11.96
C LEU A 240 9.40 -4.31 10.90
N VAL A 241 9.79 -3.83 9.72
CA VAL A 241 8.95 -3.81 8.52
C VAL A 241 9.32 -4.99 7.63
N CYS A 242 8.34 -5.73 7.18
CA CYS A 242 8.53 -6.79 6.19
C CYS A 242 8.72 -6.17 4.80
N LEU A 243 9.84 -6.47 4.14
CA LEU A 243 10.17 -5.93 2.81
C LEU A 243 9.81 -6.87 1.66
N ARG A 244 9.49 -8.13 1.94
CA ARG A 244 9.13 -9.13 0.91
C ARG A 244 7.98 -10.01 1.37
N ASN A 245 7.09 -10.33 0.43
CA ASN A 245 6.00 -11.26 0.71
C ASN A 245 6.51 -12.68 0.97
N ASN A 246 5.95 -13.35 1.98
CA ASN A 246 6.07 -14.78 2.18
C ASN A 246 4.70 -15.34 2.52
N LYS A 247 4.00 -15.86 1.51
CA LYS A 247 2.62 -16.35 1.65
C LYS A 247 2.48 -17.50 2.65
N GLN A 248 3.48 -18.40 2.73
CA GLN A 248 3.45 -19.54 3.64
C GLN A 248 3.48 -19.11 5.11
N LYS A 249 4.14 -18.01 5.42
CA LYS A 249 4.24 -17.45 6.78
C LYS A 249 3.27 -16.28 7.02
N GLY A 250 2.47 -15.91 6.04
CA GLY A 250 1.58 -14.75 6.13
C GLY A 250 2.32 -13.40 6.23
N LEU A 251 3.60 -13.35 5.82
CA LEU A 251 4.36 -12.11 5.79
C LEU A 251 4.01 -11.32 4.54
N LEU A 252 3.54 -10.09 4.72
CA LEU A 252 3.20 -9.18 3.63
C LEU A 252 4.16 -8.00 3.61
N ASN A 253 4.56 -7.58 2.41
CA ASN A 253 5.37 -6.38 2.23
C ASN A 253 4.64 -5.17 2.81
N GLY A 254 5.35 -4.37 3.61
CA GLY A 254 4.82 -3.24 4.36
C GLY A 254 4.19 -3.61 5.71
N GLY A 255 4.00 -4.90 6.01
CA GLY A 255 3.50 -5.35 7.32
C GLY A 255 4.51 -5.11 8.44
N THR A 256 4.04 -4.72 9.61
CA THR A 256 4.86 -4.41 10.79
C THR A 256 4.81 -5.54 11.83
N TRP A 257 5.96 -5.84 12.39
CA TRP A 257 6.19 -7.00 13.23
C TRP A 257 7.05 -6.64 14.43
N LEU A 258 6.68 -7.12 15.61
CA LEU A 258 7.46 -6.97 16.83
C LEU A 258 8.37 -8.18 17.03
N VAL A 259 9.65 -7.94 17.29
CA VAL A 259 10.61 -8.99 17.67
C VAL A 259 10.28 -9.48 19.08
N LYS A 260 9.97 -10.75 19.22
CA LYS A 260 9.65 -11.36 20.53
C LYS A 260 10.88 -12.00 21.16
N GLU A 261 11.59 -12.81 20.40
CA GLU A 261 12.74 -13.55 20.89
C GLU A 261 13.67 -13.98 19.74
N PHE A 262 14.91 -14.22 20.07
CA PHE A 262 15.89 -14.79 19.15
C PHE A 262 16.01 -16.29 19.37
N ALA A 263 16.04 -17.04 18.28
CA ALA A 263 16.44 -18.44 18.38
C ALA A 263 17.97 -18.52 18.47
N THR A 264 18.48 -19.20 19.45
CA THR A 264 19.90 -19.54 19.56
C THR A 264 20.30 -20.38 18.35
N SER A 265 20.84 -19.73 17.31
CA SER A 265 21.33 -20.42 16.13
C SER A 265 22.83 -20.65 16.23
N ARG A 266 23.24 -21.92 16.25
CA ARG A 266 24.64 -22.33 16.02
C ARG A 266 25.01 -22.35 14.54
N SER A 267 24.25 -21.65 13.67
CA SER A 267 24.50 -21.64 12.22
C SER A 267 25.77 -20.87 11.88
N LYS A 268 26.66 -21.48 11.14
CA LYS A 268 27.84 -20.83 10.51
C LYS A 268 27.44 -19.80 9.42
N LYS A 269 26.16 -19.71 9.07
CA LYS A 269 25.63 -18.73 8.13
C LYS A 269 25.33 -17.43 8.87
N LYS A 270 25.69 -16.28 8.29
CA LYS A 270 25.37 -14.94 8.78
C LYS A 270 23.86 -14.68 8.67
N VAL A 271 23.06 -15.40 9.45
CA VAL A 271 21.59 -15.36 9.44
C VAL A 271 21.09 -15.14 10.86
N VAL A 272 20.23 -14.18 11.04
CA VAL A 272 19.52 -13.91 12.30
C VAL A 272 18.19 -14.66 12.26
N THR A 273 17.98 -15.55 13.22
CA THR A 273 16.71 -16.27 13.37
C THR A 273 15.98 -15.75 14.60
N MET A 274 14.73 -15.33 14.40
CA MET A 274 13.91 -14.74 15.45
C MET A 274 12.44 -15.14 15.30
N ARG A 275 11.69 -15.00 16.39
CA ARG A 275 10.23 -15.03 16.37
C ARG A 275 9.71 -13.60 16.34
N VAL A 276 8.81 -13.34 15.40
CA VAL A 276 8.17 -12.03 15.25
C VAL A 276 6.66 -12.18 15.34
N GLN A 277 6.01 -11.20 15.95
CA GLN A 277 4.56 -11.12 16.14
C GLN A 277 4.01 -10.00 15.29
N SER A 278 2.92 -10.26 14.55
CA SER A 278 2.22 -9.22 13.80
C SER A 278 1.64 -8.15 14.73
N GLU A 279 1.77 -6.87 14.35
CA GLU A 279 1.07 -5.79 15.05
C GLU A 279 -0.43 -5.78 14.77
N GLU A 280 -0.88 -6.37 13.64
CA GLU A 280 -2.29 -6.40 13.24
C GLU A 280 -3.06 -7.58 13.87
N ASP A 281 -2.39 -8.69 14.12
CA ASP A 281 -2.96 -9.85 14.79
C ASP A 281 -1.94 -10.43 15.79
N ALA A 282 -2.15 -10.14 17.05
CA ALA A 282 -1.26 -10.61 18.13
C ALA A 282 -1.15 -12.13 18.23
N ARG A 283 -2.10 -12.90 17.65
CA ARG A 283 -2.05 -14.36 17.60
C ARG A 283 -1.13 -14.87 16.49
N HIS A 284 -0.81 -14.01 15.53
CA HIS A 284 0.05 -14.36 14.41
C HIS A 284 1.52 -14.18 14.79
N VAL A 285 2.15 -15.25 15.24
CA VAL A 285 3.56 -15.30 15.61
C VAL A 285 4.28 -16.30 14.71
N VAL A 286 5.33 -15.85 14.04
CA VAL A 286 6.08 -16.69 13.09
C VAL A 286 7.58 -16.65 13.34
N LYS A 287 8.25 -17.76 13.01
CA LYS A 287 9.71 -17.86 13.01
C LYS A 287 10.24 -17.42 11.64
N VAL A 288 11.16 -16.44 11.66
CA VAL A 288 11.82 -15.92 10.47
C VAL A 288 13.33 -16.08 10.56
N SER A 289 13.98 -16.28 9.43
CA SER A 289 15.43 -16.30 9.31
C SER A 289 15.81 -15.28 8.23
N VAL A 290 16.57 -14.27 8.61
CA VAL A 290 16.90 -13.11 7.77
C VAL A 290 18.42 -12.98 7.71
N PRO A 291 19.02 -12.76 6.52
CA PRO A 291 20.43 -12.46 6.40
C PRO A 291 20.82 -11.25 7.26
N GLN A 292 21.96 -11.33 7.93
CA GLN A 292 22.45 -10.30 8.85
C GLN A 292 22.65 -8.95 8.16
N GLU A 293 23.02 -8.97 6.90
CA GLU A 293 23.27 -7.79 6.05
C GLU A 293 22.06 -6.85 5.89
N PHE A 294 20.83 -7.35 6.07
CA PHE A 294 19.62 -6.51 6.08
C PHE A 294 19.56 -5.56 7.29
N PHE A 295 20.31 -5.85 8.35
CA PHE A 295 20.32 -5.05 9.56
C PHE A 295 21.55 -4.15 9.69
N ASP A 296 22.67 -4.46 9.02
CA ASP A 296 23.90 -3.65 9.09
C ASP A 296 23.98 -2.58 8.01
N GLY A 297 22.89 -2.34 7.28
CA GLY A 297 22.73 -1.23 6.33
C GLY A 297 23.43 -1.42 4.98
N ARG A 298 23.88 -2.63 4.65
CA ARG A 298 24.61 -2.93 3.41
C ARG A 298 23.73 -3.29 2.23
N GLU A 299 22.46 -3.68 2.44
CA GLU A 299 21.53 -3.99 1.36
C GLU A 299 20.24 -3.19 1.42
N GLU A 300 20.13 -2.30 0.45
CA GLU A 300 18.89 -1.87 -0.17
C GLU A 300 19.02 -2.12 -1.68
N ARG A 301 18.82 -3.36 -2.10
CA ARG A 301 18.66 -3.72 -3.52
C ARG A 301 17.39 -4.53 -3.73
#